data_82e1dfda6454ddc2024905f630e6f482
#
_entry.id   82e1dfda6454ddc2024905f630e6f482
#
_cell.length_a   1.000
_cell.length_b   1.000
_cell.length_c   1.000
_cell.angle_alpha   90.00
_cell.angle_beta   90.00
_cell.angle_gamma   90.00
#
_symmetry.space_group_name_H-M   'P 1'
#
loop_
_entity.id
_entity.type
_entity.pdbx_description
1 polymer ?
#
loop_
_entity_poly.entity_id
_entity_poly.type
_entity_poly.pdbx_seq_one_letter_code
_entity_poly.pdbx_strand_id
1 'polypeptide(L)'
;MIEFLEKTNSVDKKYLAGESALKLLNFMEAGITMSELVQQHRDLLIAMAGPQLRRLSEARRLWQELENLRESIMAANPGVPEEVFALALSARRMEALRHILPHFPMADFESTAIWLEAVRAALEVWTGALNLSTKKGTLKAALLGRNLPEYLESVVEKALDIFSITRDVWYALKRGETGGLIRLEFEYPVSSIATHLDAVKGRMGVTGTRMSTEELQRILVSEALPGALRTFLDNRMREETYKEVSVSYLEVLKVPPVKAQRLGAFNPDSVAGTCGLVVLNEKGKSLAHAVLPLTGDWCERARVFFVEQKTAYVVIPSFMMEYNAILDEFREKEGGFLVFMPVRSDGISEAVELLEKSGEATPGPSAGAIILGRRFMFPSREWSLIDPIAALGNEVPDDVSEDELRVYLLEQRGLIQMDAGLDRIPPRVLPVAHSGGLLAAGKLNPQITHFEDVKMGMVLTGIIINITKFGAFINIGLSQEALVHVSELSDDFVSDPFEVVSLGQQVKATVVAIDTDKNRISLSLRTNPKPIEPRKPRLDDRRKPMRDDRYQSTASRSQALKDLENLFKK
;
A
#
# COMPACT_ATOMS: atom_id res chain seq x y z
N MET A 1 5.83 20.52 -19.64
CA MET A 1 5.67 20.49 -18.16
C MET A 1 5.86 21.84 -17.48
N ILE A 2 6.91 22.60 -17.76
CA ILE A 2 7.18 23.92 -17.11
C ILE A 2 5.97 24.87 -17.22
N GLU A 3 5.46 25.08 -18.43
CA GLU A 3 4.29 25.93 -18.67
C GLU A 3 3.03 25.44 -17.91
N PHE A 4 2.85 24.13 -17.80
CA PHE A 4 1.80 23.52 -17.01
C PHE A 4 1.96 23.82 -15.51
N LEU A 5 3.18 23.66 -14.96
CA LEU A 5 3.47 23.94 -13.55
C LEU A 5 3.25 25.43 -13.20
N GLU A 6 3.62 26.33 -14.10
CA GLU A 6 3.41 27.78 -13.93
C GLU A 6 1.93 28.15 -13.96
N LYS A 7 1.17 27.60 -14.92
CA LYS A 7 -0.27 27.86 -15.06
C LYS A 7 -1.10 27.28 -13.92
N THR A 8 -0.68 26.14 -13.36
CA THR A 8 -1.40 25.48 -12.26
C THR A 8 -0.97 25.94 -10.88
N ASN A 9 0.12 26.71 -10.76
CA ASN A 9 0.77 27.07 -9.48
C ASN A 9 1.05 25.85 -8.59
N SER A 10 1.31 24.69 -9.20
CA SER A 10 1.52 23.43 -8.48
C SER A 10 2.82 23.44 -7.66
N VAL A 11 3.84 24.17 -8.11
CA VAL A 11 5.14 24.31 -7.45
C VAL A 11 5.49 25.79 -7.37
N ASP A 12 6.11 26.24 -6.28
CA ASP A 12 6.53 27.64 -6.14
C ASP A 12 7.56 28.01 -7.22
N LYS A 13 7.34 29.12 -7.93
CA LYS A 13 8.17 29.60 -9.05
C LYS A 13 9.68 29.67 -8.74
N LYS A 14 10.05 29.97 -7.49
CA LYS A 14 11.45 30.02 -7.05
C LYS A 14 12.20 28.69 -7.20
N TYR A 15 11.47 27.56 -7.18
CA TYR A 15 12.04 26.22 -7.36
C TYR A 15 12.08 25.78 -8.83
N LEU A 16 11.43 26.53 -9.72
CA LEU A 16 11.42 26.28 -11.16
C LEU A 16 12.48 27.11 -11.92
N ALA A 17 13.12 28.08 -11.27
CA ALA A 17 13.95 29.11 -11.90
C ALA A 17 15.45 28.78 -11.97
N GLY A 18 15.89 27.58 -11.69
CA GLY A 18 17.32 27.22 -11.68
C GLY A 18 17.69 26.18 -12.72
N GLU A 19 18.96 26.11 -13.11
CA GLU A 19 19.48 25.09 -14.05
C GLU A 19 19.23 23.66 -13.53
N SER A 20 19.37 23.46 -12.22
CA SER A 20 19.09 22.17 -11.58
C SER A 20 17.62 21.78 -11.69
N ALA A 21 16.71 22.75 -11.56
CA ALA A 21 15.28 22.53 -11.72
C ALA A 21 14.93 22.14 -13.18
N LEU A 22 15.51 22.84 -14.14
CA LEU A 22 15.33 22.53 -15.57
C LEU A 22 15.81 21.12 -15.91
N LYS A 23 16.99 20.73 -15.41
CA LYS A 23 17.51 19.36 -15.58
C LYS A 23 16.56 18.32 -14.95
N LEU A 24 16.09 18.58 -13.73
CA LEU A 24 15.13 17.71 -13.05
C LEU A 24 13.85 17.53 -13.85
N LEU A 25 13.28 18.63 -14.34
CA LEU A 25 12.06 18.61 -15.15
C LEU A 25 12.25 17.83 -16.45
N ASN A 26 13.38 18.01 -17.14
CA ASN A 26 13.70 17.28 -18.36
C ASN A 26 13.81 15.75 -18.11
N PHE A 27 14.43 15.34 -16.99
CA PHE A 27 14.45 13.93 -16.60
C PHE A 27 13.04 13.38 -16.32
N MET A 28 12.21 14.16 -15.65
CA MET A 28 10.84 13.77 -15.38
C MET A 28 9.98 13.70 -16.66
N GLU A 29 10.20 14.59 -17.62
CA GLU A 29 9.57 14.52 -18.96
C GLU A 29 10.02 13.29 -19.75
N ALA A 30 11.30 12.92 -19.62
CA ALA A 30 11.83 11.69 -20.21
C ALA A 30 11.32 10.39 -19.55
N GLY A 31 10.44 10.48 -18.56
CA GLY A 31 9.83 9.32 -17.90
C GLY A 31 10.61 8.78 -16.70
N ILE A 32 11.75 9.40 -16.31
CA ILE A 32 12.54 8.95 -15.15
C ILE A 32 11.73 9.11 -13.86
N THR A 33 11.56 8.04 -13.12
CA THR A 33 10.76 8.02 -11.88
C THR A 33 11.46 8.74 -10.72
N MET A 34 10.70 9.13 -9.69
CA MET A 34 11.27 9.76 -8.49
C MET A 34 12.29 8.83 -7.80
N SER A 35 12.07 7.52 -7.82
CA SER A 35 13.00 6.55 -7.26
C SER A 35 14.34 6.53 -8.00
N GLU A 36 14.32 6.56 -9.32
CA GLU A 36 15.54 6.64 -10.14
C GLU A 36 16.28 7.96 -9.95
N LEU A 37 15.54 9.08 -9.85
CA LEU A 37 16.12 10.39 -9.56
C LEU A 37 16.84 10.39 -8.19
N VAL A 38 16.26 9.75 -7.17
CA VAL A 38 16.91 9.63 -5.85
C VAL A 38 18.19 8.79 -5.92
N GLN A 39 18.20 7.76 -6.75
CA GLN A 39 19.36 6.87 -6.89
C GLN A 39 20.50 7.49 -7.70
N GLN A 40 20.18 8.19 -8.79
CA GLN A 40 21.15 8.63 -9.79
C GLN A 40 21.45 10.13 -9.76
N HIS A 41 20.49 10.96 -9.31
CA HIS A 41 20.53 12.42 -9.41
C HIS A 41 20.08 13.11 -8.11
N ARG A 42 20.44 12.53 -6.96
CA ARG A 42 20.03 13.03 -5.63
C ARG A 42 20.46 14.48 -5.37
N ASP A 43 21.57 14.90 -5.95
CA ASP A 43 22.07 16.27 -5.88
C ASP A 43 21.08 17.30 -6.42
N LEU A 44 20.37 16.99 -7.49
CA LEU A 44 19.32 17.84 -8.06
C LEU A 44 18.11 17.97 -7.14
N LEU A 45 17.79 16.91 -6.39
CA LEU A 45 16.64 16.86 -5.49
C LEU A 45 16.89 17.59 -4.17
N ILE A 46 18.14 17.62 -3.68
CA ILE A 46 18.51 18.29 -2.42
C ILE A 46 18.24 19.80 -2.47
N ALA A 47 18.29 20.41 -3.65
CA ALA A 47 17.97 21.82 -3.84
C ALA A 47 16.50 22.18 -3.60
N MET A 48 15.62 21.18 -3.53
CA MET A 48 14.17 21.34 -3.40
C MET A 48 13.69 20.81 -2.04
N ALA A 49 12.86 21.59 -1.33
CA ALA A 49 12.27 21.16 -0.08
C ALA A 49 11.32 19.96 -0.27
N GLY A 50 11.28 19.02 0.68
CA GLY A 50 10.46 17.82 0.59
C GLY A 50 8.99 18.04 0.22
N PRO A 51 8.26 19.03 0.80
CA PRO A 51 6.90 19.36 0.38
C PRO A 51 6.78 19.79 -1.09
N GLN A 52 7.80 20.45 -1.64
CA GLN A 52 7.82 20.87 -3.04
C GLN A 52 8.09 19.69 -3.98
N LEU A 53 8.96 18.76 -3.59
CA LEU A 53 9.18 17.51 -4.33
C LEU A 53 7.90 16.69 -4.42
N ARG A 54 7.13 16.60 -3.34
CA ARG A 54 5.82 15.92 -3.35
C ARG A 54 4.85 16.58 -4.32
N ARG A 55 4.72 17.89 -4.27
CA ARG A 55 3.89 18.65 -5.21
C ARG A 55 4.36 18.49 -6.67
N LEU A 56 5.66 18.44 -6.88
CA LEU A 56 6.23 18.22 -8.21
C LEU A 56 5.91 16.82 -8.74
N SER A 57 6.03 15.78 -7.91
CA SER A 57 5.66 14.40 -8.26
C SER A 57 4.16 14.27 -8.59
N GLU A 58 3.29 14.89 -7.76
CA GLU A 58 1.85 14.92 -8.01
C GLU A 58 1.51 15.65 -9.32
N ALA A 59 2.16 16.80 -9.55
CA ALA A 59 1.96 17.58 -10.77
C ALA A 59 2.47 16.86 -12.01
N ARG A 60 3.59 16.12 -11.93
CA ARG A 60 4.10 15.29 -13.01
C ARG A 60 3.09 14.20 -13.39
N ARG A 61 2.57 13.47 -12.39
CA ARG A 61 1.56 12.42 -12.64
C ARG A 61 0.35 13.00 -13.36
N LEU A 62 -0.15 14.15 -12.89
CA LEU A 62 -1.24 14.84 -13.54
C LEU A 62 -0.89 15.27 -14.96
N TRP A 63 0.29 15.82 -15.17
CA TRP A 63 0.75 16.24 -16.51
C TRP A 63 0.83 15.04 -17.47
N GLN A 64 1.37 13.91 -17.03
CA GLN A 64 1.43 12.68 -17.82
C GLN A 64 0.02 12.19 -18.21
N GLU A 65 -0.90 12.20 -17.26
CA GLU A 65 -2.30 11.84 -17.51
C GLU A 65 -2.93 12.78 -18.55
N LEU A 66 -2.66 14.08 -18.45
CA LEU A 66 -3.16 15.07 -19.40
C LEU A 66 -2.57 14.89 -20.81
N GLU A 67 -1.29 14.56 -20.93
CA GLU A 67 -0.66 14.29 -22.23
C GLU A 67 -1.24 13.03 -22.88
N ASN A 68 -1.43 11.95 -22.13
CA ASN A 68 -2.06 10.73 -22.64
C ASN A 68 -3.50 11.00 -23.12
N LEU A 69 -4.26 11.78 -22.36
CA LEU A 69 -5.61 12.20 -22.77
C LEU A 69 -5.58 13.10 -24.00
N ARG A 70 -4.64 14.04 -24.09
CA ARG A 70 -4.43 14.93 -25.25
C ARG A 70 -4.17 14.11 -26.51
N GLU A 71 -3.23 13.17 -26.47
CA GLU A 71 -2.92 12.28 -27.59
C GLU A 71 -4.16 11.50 -28.04
N SER A 72 -4.89 10.93 -27.09
CA SER A 72 -6.13 10.20 -27.36
C SER A 72 -7.20 11.08 -28.01
N ILE A 73 -7.37 12.32 -27.52
CA ILE A 73 -8.33 13.28 -28.07
C ILE A 73 -7.93 13.72 -29.49
N MET A 74 -6.64 14.01 -29.72
CA MET A 74 -6.14 14.37 -31.05
C MET A 74 -6.30 13.25 -32.07
N ALA A 75 -6.04 12.00 -31.67
CA ALA A 75 -6.24 10.84 -32.51
C ALA A 75 -7.72 10.63 -32.90
N ALA A 76 -8.65 10.89 -31.97
CA ALA A 76 -10.09 10.79 -32.21
C ALA A 76 -10.69 11.98 -32.98
N ASN A 77 -10.04 13.17 -32.94
CA ASN A 77 -10.55 14.40 -33.54
C ASN A 77 -9.45 15.09 -34.39
N PRO A 78 -9.12 14.55 -35.55
CA PRO A 78 -8.09 15.12 -36.42
C PRO A 78 -8.40 16.56 -36.82
N GLY A 79 -7.44 17.47 -36.66
CA GLY A 79 -7.58 18.88 -37.01
C GLY A 79 -8.10 19.80 -35.90
N VAL A 80 -8.27 19.31 -34.70
CA VAL A 80 -8.56 20.14 -33.53
C VAL A 80 -7.35 21.02 -33.21
N PRO A 81 -7.53 22.36 -33.09
CA PRO A 81 -6.45 23.29 -32.75
C PRO A 81 -5.87 23.02 -31.34
N GLU A 82 -4.56 23.15 -31.21
CA GLU A 82 -3.88 22.92 -29.91
C GLU A 82 -4.33 23.85 -28.80
N GLU A 83 -4.79 25.04 -29.16
CA GLU A 83 -5.28 26.05 -28.22
C GLU A 83 -6.45 25.56 -27.36
N VAL A 84 -7.21 24.57 -27.82
CA VAL A 84 -8.32 24.00 -27.05
C VAL A 84 -7.84 23.33 -25.76
N PHE A 85 -6.66 22.73 -25.76
CA PHE A 85 -6.11 22.08 -24.59
C PHE A 85 -5.72 23.06 -23.49
N ALA A 86 -5.44 24.33 -23.84
CA ALA A 86 -5.22 25.38 -22.85
C ALA A 86 -6.47 25.70 -22.00
N LEU A 87 -7.67 25.30 -22.46
CA LEU A 87 -8.93 25.43 -21.71
C LEU A 87 -9.09 24.35 -20.63
N ALA A 88 -8.29 23.28 -20.68
CA ALA A 88 -8.51 22.05 -19.91
C ALA A 88 -7.27 21.59 -19.15
N LEU A 89 -6.75 22.42 -18.23
CA LEU A 89 -5.55 22.17 -17.42
C LEU A 89 -5.83 21.29 -16.19
N SER A 90 -6.81 20.42 -16.24
CA SER A 90 -7.07 19.42 -15.19
C SER A 90 -7.62 18.15 -15.83
N ALA A 91 -7.36 16.99 -15.22
CA ALA A 91 -7.82 15.71 -15.73
C ALA A 91 -9.35 15.70 -15.99
N ARG A 92 -10.13 16.27 -15.09
CA ARG A 92 -11.59 16.38 -15.26
C ARG A 92 -12.01 17.23 -16.47
N ARG A 93 -11.31 18.32 -16.74
CA ARG A 93 -11.60 19.17 -17.89
C ARG A 93 -11.08 18.55 -19.19
N MET A 94 -9.95 17.87 -19.15
CA MET A 94 -9.42 17.16 -20.30
C MET A 94 -10.34 16.00 -20.70
N GLU A 95 -10.81 15.24 -19.72
CA GLU A 95 -11.82 14.20 -19.94
C GLU A 95 -13.13 14.78 -20.46
N ALA A 96 -13.52 15.98 -19.98
CA ALA A 96 -14.64 16.72 -20.51
C ALA A 96 -14.48 17.02 -22.01
N LEU A 97 -13.31 17.49 -22.45
CA LEU A 97 -13.02 17.74 -23.85
C LEU A 97 -13.23 16.50 -24.70
N ARG A 98 -12.76 15.34 -24.23
CA ARG A 98 -12.92 14.06 -24.91
C ARG A 98 -14.40 13.74 -25.21
N HIS A 99 -15.29 14.05 -24.26
CA HIS A 99 -16.73 13.80 -24.43
C HIS A 99 -17.48 14.91 -25.19
N ILE A 100 -17.00 16.15 -25.13
CA ILE A 100 -17.66 17.31 -25.73
C ILE A 100 -17.29 17.47 -27.20
N LEU A 101 -16.02 17.36 -27.56
CA LEU A 101 -15.52 17.66 -28.90
C LEU A 101 -16.23 16.93 -30.04
N PRO A 102 -16.63 15.65 -29.93
CA PRO A 102 -17.39 14.97 -30.95
C PRO A 102 -18.74 15.65 -31.31
N HIS A 103 -19.31 16.41 -30.36
CA HIS A 103 -20.59 17.10 -30.52
C HIS A 103 -20.42 18.58 -30.91
N PHE A 104 -19.18 19.07 -31.02
CA PHE A 104 -18.83 20.45 -31.38
C PHE A 104 -17.84 20.47 -32.54
N PRO A 105 -18.18 19.94 -33.74
CA PRO A 105 -17.27 19.96 -34.87
C PRO A 105 -16.96 21.41 -35.27
N MET A 106 -15.66 21.75 -35.43
CA MET A 106 -15.22 23.10 -35.74
C MET A 106 -15.81 23.65 -37.03
N ALA A 107 -16.15 22.76 -37.99
CA ALA A 107 -16.78 23.13 -39.27
C ALA A 107 -18.15 23.81 -39.11
N ASP A 108 -18.82 23.65 -37.99
CA ASP A 108 -20.13 24.25 -37.72
C ASP A 108 -20.04 25.70 -37.23
N PHE A 109 -18.83 26.23 -37.09
CA PHE A 109 -18.58 27.57 -36.55
C PHE A 109 -17.90 28.48 -37.57
N GLU A 110 -18.22 29.79 -37.52
CA GLU A 110 -17.73 30.77 -38.45
C GLU A 110 -16.20 31.05 -38.31
N SER A 111 -15.63 30.82 -37.13
CA SER A 111 -14.19 30.97 -36.85
C SER A 111 -13.74 30.09 -35.69
N THR A 112 -12.43 29.81 -35.66
CA THR A 112 -11.79 29.10 -34.55
C THR A 112 -12.00 29.81 -33.20
N ALA A 113 -12.00 31.15 -33.18
CA ALA A 113 -12.21 31.93 -31.95
C ALA A 113 -13.62 31.72 -31.38
N ILE A 114 -14.65 31.75 -32.22
CA ILE A 114 -16.05 31.48 -31.83
C ILE A 114 -16.20 30.03 -31.37
N TRP A 115 -15.56 29.11 -32.07
CA TRP A 115 -15.54 27.70 -31.66
C TRP A 115 -14.89 27.49 -30.29
N LEU A 116 -13.73 28.10 -30.03
CA LEU A 116 -13.06 28.02 -28.72
C LEU A 116 -13.92 28.57 -27.59
N GLU A 117 -14.65 29.66 -27.82
CA GLU A 117 -15.59 30.20 -26.83
C GLU A 117 -16.78 29.27 -26.57
N ALA A 118 -17.31 28.63 -27.60
CA ALA A 118 -18.38 27.65 -27.47
C ALA A 118 -17.91 26.41 -26.68
N VAL A 119 -16.71 25.89 -26.97
CA VAL A 119 -16.11 24.77 -26.24
C VAL A 119 -15.84 25.15 -24.79
N ARG A 120 -15.35 26.39 -24.52
CA ARG A 120 -15.14 26.86 -23.14
C ARG A 120 -16.46 26.89 -22.36
N ALA A 121 -17.53 27.38 -22.96
CA ALA A 121 -18.86 27.42 -22.34
C ALA A 121 -19.37 25.99 -22.06
N ALA A 122 -19.25 25.11 -23.05
CA ALA A 122 -19.63 23.71 -22.91
C ALA A 122 -18.82 23.01 -21.79
N LEU A 123 -17.52 23.28 -21.66
CA LEU A 123 -16.68 22.77 -20.59
C LEU A 123 -17.13 23.23 -19.19
N GLU A 124 -17.53 24.51 -19.06
CA GLU A 124 -18.04 25.02 -17.77
C GLU A 124 -19.35 24.34 -17.38
N VAL A 125 -20.29 24.26 -18.32
CA VAL A 125 -21.57 23.58 -18.12
C VAL A 125 -21.36 22.11 -17.77
N TRP A 126 -20.51 21.43 -18.53
CA TRP A 126 -20.25 20.01 -18.34
C TRP A 126 -19.57 19.73 -16.99
N THR A 127 -18.57 20.52 -16.63
CA THR A 127 -17.89 20.39 -15.33
C THR A 127 -18.86 20.58 -14.17
N GLY A 128 -19.78 21.54 -14.27
CA GLY A 128 -20.83 21.75 -13.30
C GLY A 128 -21.83 20.59 -13.24
N ALA A 129 -22.28 20.10 -14.40
CA ALA A 129 -23.19 18.96 -14.49
C ALA A 129 -22.56 17.68 -13.91
N LEU A 130 -21.28 17.40 -14.20
CA LEU A 130 -20.54 16.29 -13.61
C LEU A 130 -20.41 16.42 -12.09
N ASN A 131 -20.04 17.59 -11.58
CA ASN A 131 -19.94 17.83 -10.13
C ASN A 131 -21.30 17.67 -9.42
N LEU A 132 -22.39 18.10 -10.04
CA LEU A 132 -23.74 17.89 -9.51
C LEU A 132 -24.12 16.42 -9.51
N SER A 133 -23.81 15.72 -10.59
CA SER A 133 -24.14 14.30 -10.75
C SER A 133 -23.31 13.41 -9.83
N THR A 134 -22.03 13.71 -9.61
CA THR A 134 -21.20 12.97 -8.65
C THR A 134 -21.66 13.15 -7.20
N LYS A 135 -22.23 14.32 -6.86
CA LYS A 135 -22.69 14.62 -5.49
C LYS A 135 -24.12 14.22 -5.20
N LYS A 136 -25.00 14.22 -6.19
CA LYS A 136 -26.45 14.04 -6.01
C LYS A 136 -27.05 12.99 -6.95
N GLY A 137 -26.26 12.44 -7.86
CA GLY A 137 -26.70 11.39 -8.76
C GLY A 137 -26.69 10.02 -8.10
N THR A 138 -27.48 9.12 -8.65
CA THR A 138 -27.52 7.73 -8.22
C THR A 138 -27.22 6.79 -9.38
N LEU A 139 -26.71 5.62 -9.03
CA LEU A 139 -26.46 4.51 -9.93
C LEU A 139 -27.41 3.38 -9.58
N LYS A 140 -28.11 2.84 -10.59
CA LYS A 140 -28.93 1.63 -10.49
C LYS A 140 -28.36 0.53 -11.34
N ALA A 141 -28.44 -0.70 -10.86
CA ALA A 141 -28.11 -1.90 -11.59
C ALA A 141 -29.43 -2.60 -11.97
N ALA A 142 -29.84 -2.49 -13.21
CA ALA A 142 -31.03 -3.15 -13.72
C ALA A 142 -30.70 -4.59 -14.12
N LEU A 143 -31.49 -5.56 -13.65
CA LEU A 143 -31.30 -6.98 -13.92
C LEU A 143 -31.66 -7.32 -15.39
N LEU A 144 -30.76 -8.04 -16.08
CA LEU A 144 -30.97 -8.50 -17.46
C LEU A 144 -31.35 -9.98 -17.55
N GLY A 145 -31.10 -10.75 -16.49
CA GLY A 145 -31.31 -12.22 -16.46
C GLY A 145 -32.11 -12.68 -15.24
N ARG A 146 -32.37 -14.00 -15.17
CA ARG A 146 -33.14 -14.60 -14.06
C ARG A 146 -32.29 -15.09 -12.89
N ASN A 147 -31.01 -15.33 -13.10
CA ASN A 147 -30.09 -15.84 -12.07
C ASN A 147 -29.13 -14.73 -11.68
N LEU A 148 -29.26 -14.27 -10.45
CA LEU A 148 -28.39 -13.25 -9.87
C LEU A 148 -27.39 -13.93 -8.95
N PRO A 149 -26.07 -13.72 -9.15
CA PRO A 149 -25.07 -14.17 -8.20
C PRO A 149 -25.24 -13.48 -6.83
N GLU A 150 -24.98 -14.18 -5.74
CA GLU A 150 -25.15 -13.70 -4.37
C GLU A 150 -24.43 -12.36 -4.12
N TYR A 151 -23.24 -12.16 -4.71
CA TYR A 151 -22.47 -10.93 -4.56
C TYR A 151 -23.14 -9.68 -5.17
N LEU A 152 -24.15 -9.86 -6.05
CA LEU A 152 -24.94 -8.76 -6.63
C LEU A 152 -26.29 -8.57 -5.94
N GLU A 153 -26.82 -9.53 -5.19
CA GLU A 153 -28.15 -9.46 -4.57
C GLU A 153 -28.34 -8.25 -3.67
N SER A 154 -27.26 -7.84 -2.99
CA SER A 154 -27.31 -6.69 -2.08
C SER A 154 -27.38 -5.33 -2.76
N VAL A 155 -27.00 -5.24 -4.05
CA VAL A 155 -26.80 -3.96 -4.77
C VAL A 155 -27.72 -3.78 -5.98
N VAL A 156 -28.25 -4.88 -6.54
CA VAL A 156 -29.18 -4.81 -7.69
C VAL A 156 -30.51 -4.19 -7.27
N GLU A 157 -31.11 -3.42 -8.17
CA GLU A 157 -32.37 -2.67 -8.02
C GLU A 157 -32.37 -1.59 -6.93
N LYS A 158 -31.27 -1.37 -6.23
CA LYS A 158 -31.11 -0.27 -5.30
C LYS A 158 -30.53 0.95 -6.00
N ALA A 159 -31.01 2.13 -5.60
CA ALA A 159 -30.37 3.38 -6.00
C ALA A 159 -29.15 3.60 -5.08
N LEU A 160 -27.97 3.53 -5.65
CA LEU A 160 -26.70 3.74 -4.96
C LEU A 160 -26.25 5.19 -5.19
N ASP A 161 -25.98 5.92 -4.14
CA ASP A 161 -25.39 7.26 -4.24
C ASP A 161 -23.98 7.14 -4.85
N ILE A 162 -23.73 7.82 -5.97
CA ILE A 162 -22.46 7.75 -6.71
C ILE A 162 -21.25 8.08 -5.82
N PHE A 163 -21.41 9.03 -4.91
CA PHE A 163 -20.32 9.43 -4.01
C PHE A 163 -20.01 8.36 -2.96
N SER A 164 -20.98 7.58 -2.53
CA SER A 164 -20.84 6.57 -1.49
C SER A 164 -20.53 5.16 -2.00
N ILE A 165 -20.46 4.95 -3.32
CA ILE A 165 -20.08 3.66 -3.90
C ILE A 165 -18.66 3.31 -3.44
N THR A 166 -18.51 2.12 -2.84
CA THR A 166 -17.20 1.57 -2.44
C THR A 166 -16.54 0.80 -3.59
N ARG A 167 -15.23 0.57 -3.47
CA ARG A 167 -14.45 -0.19 -4.44
C ARG A 167 -15.07 -1.56 -4.75
N ASP A 168 -15.34 -2.34 -3.70
CA ASP A 168 -15.84 -3.70 -3.86
C ASP A 168 -17.21 -3.74 -4.56
N VAL A 169 -18.07 -2.79 -4.24
CA VAL A 169 -19.37 -2.60 -4.91
C VAL A 169 -19.17 -2.23 -6.38
N TRP A 170 -18.26 -1.29 -6.69
CA TRP A 170 -18.02 -0.88 -8.07
C TRP A 170 -17.49 -2.02 -8.94
N TYR A 171 -16.47 -2.75 -8.47
CA TYR A 171 -15.92 -3.88 -9.22
C TYR A 171 -16.93 -5.05 -9.34
N ALA A 172 -17.75 -5.30 -8.32
CA ALA A 172 -18.85 -6.26 -8.41
C ALA A 172 -19.85 -5.88 -9.52
N LEU A 173 -20.25 -4.61 -9.57
CA LEU A 173 -21.14 -4.07 -10.62
C LEU A 173 -20.51 -4.18 -12.01
N LYS A 174 -19.24 -3.82 -12.17
CA LYS A 174 -18.53 -3.96 -13.45
C LYS A 174 -18.48 -5.41 -13.94
N ARG A 175 -18.14 -6.35 -13.05
CA ARG A 175 -18.15 -7.79 -13.39
C ARG A 175 -19.54 -8.26 -13.82
N GLY A 176 -20.58 -7.84 -13.10
CA GLY A 176 -21.96 -8.16 -13.44
C GLY A 176 -22.39 -7.59 -14.80
N GLU A 177 -21.96 -6.37 -15.13
CA GLU A 177 -22.25 -5.75 -16.43
C GLU A 177 -21.47 -6.43 -17.57
N THR A 178 -20.17 -6.68 -17.38
CA THR A 178 -19.33 -7.39 -18.35
C THR A 178 -19.84 -8.81 -18.61
N GLY A 179 -20.35 -9.48 -17.57
CA GLY A 179 -21.00 -10.79 -17.67
C GLY A 179 -22.40 -10.76 -18.27
N GLY A 180 -22.94 -9.60 -18.67
CA GLY A 180 -24.27 -9.46 -19.24
C GLY A 180 -25.42 -9.76 -18.26
N LEU A 181 -25.16 -9.74 -16.95
CA LEU A 181 -26.13 -10.04 -15.90
C LEU A 181 -26.97 -8.82 -15.52
N ILE A 182 -26.36 -7.64 -15.58
CA ILE A 182 -26.96 -6.36 -15.22
C ILE A 182 -26.62 -5.29 -16.26
N ARG A 183 -27.39 -4.21 -16.23
CA ARG A 183 -27.11 -2.96 -16.95
C ARG A 183 -27.01 -1.83 -15.93
N LEU A 184 -25.99 -1.00 -16.06
CA LEU A 184 -25.80 0.16 -15.19
C LEU A 184 -26.50 1.39 -15.75
N GLU A 185 -27.37 1.99 -14.95
CA GLU A 185 -28.17 3.15 -15.30
C GLU A 185 -27.89 4.28 -14.30
N PHE A 186 -27.44 5.43 -14.82
CA PHE A 186 -27.21 6.62 -14.00
C PHE A 186 -28.45 7.49 -13.97
N GLU A 187 -28.86 7.91 -12.79
CA GLU A 187 -29.92 8.91 -12.59
C GLU A 187 -29.28 10.25 -12.20
N TYR A 188 -29.68 11.30 -12.89
CA TYR A 188 -29.09 12.62 -12.77
C TYR A 188 -30.02 13.62 -12.07
N PRO A 189 -29.47 14.61 -11.35
CA PRO A 189 -30.26 15.72 -10.80
C PRO A 189 -30.61 16.73 -11.91
N VAL A 190 -31.48 16.35 -12.84
CA VAL A 190 -31.81 17.08 -14.09
C VAL A 190 -32.19 18.54 -13.82
N SER A 191 -33.02 18.81 -12.80
CA SER A 191 -33.43 20.18 -12.43
C SER A 191 -32.25 21.05 -11.99
N SER A 192 -31.32 20.48 -11.21
CA SER A 192 -30.11 21.19 -10.77
C SER A 192 -29.15 21.46 -11.92
N ILE A 193 -29.05 20.52 -12.88
CA ILE A 193 -28.24 20.66 -14.10
C ILE A 193 -28.85 21.76 -14.98
N ALA A 194 -30.16 21.77 -15.20
CA ALA A 194 -30.84 22.80 -15.98
C ALA A 194 -30.61 24.20 -15.39
N THR A 195 -30.80 24.37 -14.07
CA THR A 195 -30.53 25.64 -13.38
C THR A 195 -29.07 26.10 -13.55
N HIS A 196 -28.12 25.17 -13.47
CA HIS A 196 -26.70 25.49 -13.69
C HIS A 196 -26.42 25.93 -15.13
N LEU A 197 -27.02 25.26 -16.10
CA LEU A 197 -26.92 25.55 -17.52
C LEU A 197 -27.45 26.96 -17.83
N ASP A 198 -28.61 27.33 -17.30
CA ASP A 198 -29.19 28.66 -17.47
C ASP A 198 -28.32 29.76 -16.84
N ALA A 199 -27.76 29.51 -15.66
CA ALA A 199 -26.86 30.44 -14.98
C ALA A 199 -25.55 30.67 -15.76
N VAL A 200 -24.99 29.64 -16.39
CA VAL A 200 -23.78 29.76 -17.22
C VAL A 200 -24.09 30.54 -18.51
N LYS A 201 -25.20 30.24 -19.19
CA LYS A 201 -25.65 30.98 -20.38
C LYS A 201 -25.83 32.47 -20.09
N GLY A 202 -26.48 32.83 -18.98
CA GLY A 202 -26.71 34.21 -18.58
C GLY A 202 -25.42 35.00 -18.35
N ARG A 203 -24.34 34.33 -17.90
CA ARG A 203 -23.03 34.96 -17.67
C ARG A 203 -22.16 35.10 -18.94
N MET A 204 -22.28 34.17 -19.87
CA MET A 204 -21.37 34.09 -21.02
C MET A 204 -21.85 34.80 -22.28
N GLY A 205 -23.10 35.30 -22.31
CA GLY A 205 -23.62 36.03 -23.48
C GLY A 205 -23.54 35.19 -24.77
N VAL A 206 -23.81 33.87 -24.68
CA VAL A 206 -23.57 32.89 -25.77
C VAL A 206 -24.44 33.22 -26.98
N THR A 207 -23.97 34.10 -27.79
CA THR A 207 -24.62 34.56 -29.06
C THR A 207 -24.14 33.77 -30.28
N GLY A 208 -23.36 32.71 -30.13
CA GLY A 208 -22.72 32.02 -31.27
C GLY A 208 -23.07 30.54 -31.45
N THR A 209 -23.77 29.90 -30.52
CA THR A 209 -24.13 28.49 -30.67
C THR A 209 -25.52 28.36 -31.32
N ARG A 210 -25.60 27.67 -32.45
CA ARG A 210 -26.89 27.27 -33.09
C ARG A 210 -27.65 26.24 -32.26
N MET A 211 -27.03 25.71 -31.17
CA MET A 211 -27.56 24.64 -30.33
C MET A 211 -28.54 25.19 -29.29
N SER A 212 -29.70 24.58 -29.17
CA SER A 212 -30.70 24.92 -28.14
C SER A 212 -30.26 24.45 -26.75
N THR A 213 -30.87 25.02 -25.70
CA THR A 213 -30.60 24.60 -24.33
C THR A 213 -31.00 23.15 -24.10
N GLU A 214 -32.14 22.75 -24.67
CA GLU A 214 -32.67 21.39 -24.59
C GLU A 214 -31.72 20.39 -25.28
N GLU A 215 -31.18 20.77 -26.45
CA GLU A 215 -30.24 19.94 -27.19
C GLU A 215 -28.91 19.77 -26.45
N LEU A 216 -28.33 20.85 -25.90
CA LEU A 216 -27.15 20.78 -25.10
C LEU A 216 -27.36 19.93 -23.84
N GLN A 217 -28.51 20.09 -23.17
CA GLN A 217 -28.86 19.26 -22.00
C GLN A 217 -28.99 17.79 -22.39
N ARG A 218 -29.63 17.49 -23.52
CA ARG A 218 -29.77 16.12 -24.04
C ARG A 218 -28.40 15.48 -24.28
N ILE A 219 -27.50 16.16 -24.99
CA ILE A 219 -26.14 15.69 -25.27
C ILE A 219 -25.41 15.42 -23.96
N LEU A 220 -25.39 16.39 -23.03
CA LEU A 220 -24.70 16.25 -21.77
C LEU A 220 -25.23 15.08 -20.94
N VAL A 221 -26.54 14.98 -20.77
CA VAL A 221 -27.14 13.98 -19.87
C VAL A 221 -27.21 12.60 -20.51
N SER A 222 -27.53 12.49 -21.78
CA SER A 222 -27.76 11.19 -22.44
C SER A 222 -26.49 10.58 -23.02
N GLU A 223 -25.55 11.40 -23.50
CA GLU A 223 -24.43 10.94 -24.30
C GLU A 223 -23.08 11.11 -23.56
N ALA A 224 -22.84 12.25 -22.92
CA ALA A 224 -21.55 12.55 -22.31
C ALA A 224 -21.40 12.14 -20.82
N LEU A 225 -22.41 12.42 -19.98
CA LEU A 225 -22.33 12.15 -18.55
C LEU A 225 -22.19 10.67 -18.18
N PRO A 226 -22.84 9.70 -18.83
CA PRO A 226 -22.69 8.28 -18.47
C PRO A 226 -21.24 7.80 -18.54
N GLY A 227 -20.55 8.10 -19.64
CA GLY A 227 -19.14 7.76 -19.83
C GLY A 227 -18.24 8.44 -18.80
N ALA A 228 -18.47 9.73 -18.57
CA ALA A 228 -17.70 10.50 -17.62
C ALA A 228 -17.86 10.05 -16.16
N LEU A 229 -19.06 9.64 -15.77
CA LEU A 229 -19.28 9.09 -14.42
C LEU A 229 -18.63 7.72 -14.24
N ARG A 230 -18.62 6.90 -15.29
CA ARG A 230 -17.87 5.63 -15.29
C ARG A 230 -16.38 5.89 -15.11
N THR A 231 -15.80 6.77 -15.92
CA THR A 231 -14.38 7.16 -15.81
C THR A 231 -14.07 7.76 -14.44
N PHE A 232 -14.97 8.58 -13.89
CA PHE A 232 -14.82 9.12 -12.53
C PHE A 232 -14.77 8.02 -11.48
N LEU A 233 -15.67 7.03 -11.55
CA LEU A 233 -15.68 5.91 -10.61
C LEU A 233 -14.46 5.02 -10.79
N ASP A 234 -14.08 4.69 -12.02
CA ASP A 234 -12.89 3.89 -12.32
C ASP A 234 -11.62 4.54 -11.76
N ASN A 235 -11.41 5.82 -12.03
CA ASN A 235 -10.23 6.54 -11.54
C ASN A 235 -10.20 6.63 -10.01
N ARG A 236 -11.33 6.91 -9.38
CA ARG A 236 -11.43 6.97 -7.92
C ARG A 236 -11.11 5.61 -7.29
N MET A 237 -11.72 4.53 -7.78
CA MET A 237 -11.50 3.18 -7.25
C MET A 237 -10.07 2.71 -7.47
N ARG A 238 -9.48 3.01 -8.63
CA ARG A 238 -8.08 2.74 -8.93
C ARG A 238 -7.15 3.45 -7.94
N GLU A 239 -7.36 4.73 -7.67
CA GLU A 239 -6.56 5.45 -6.67
C GLU A 239 -6.71 4.89 -5.25
N GLU A 240 -7.93 4.52 -4.87
CA GLU A 240 -8.19 3.87 -3.58
C GLU A 240 -7.47 2.52 -3.49
N THR A 241 -7.51 1.72 -4.56
CA THR A 241 -6.81 0.44 -4.65
C THR A 241 -5.29 0.62 -4.55
N TYR A 242 -4.71 1.57 -5.30
CA TYR A 242 -3.28 1.83 -5.23
C TYR A 242 -2.83 2.24 -3.84
N LYS A 243 -3.58 3.10 -3.16
CA LYS A 243 -3.29 3.51 -1.79
C LYS A 243 -3.36 2.34 -0.82
N GLU A 244 -4.38 1.48 -0.95
CA GLU A 244 -4.57 0.34 -0.06
C GLU A 244 -3.47 -0.72 -0.25
N VAL A 245 -3.25 -1.13 -1.50
CA VAL A 245 -2.27 -2.17 -1.84
C VAL A 245 -0.83 -1.74 -1.51
N SER A 246 -0.53 -0.45 -1.68
CA SER A 246 0.83 0.06 -1.44
C SER A 246 1.23 0.11 0.04
N VAL A 247 0.27 0.09 0.98
CA VAL A 247 0.56 0.33 2.41
C VAL A 247 1.62 -0.62 2.94
N SER A 248 1.50 -1.91 2.68
CA SER A 248 2.41 -2.93 3.22
C SER A 248 3.85 -2.73 2.72
N TYR A 249 4.03 -2.41 1.45
CA TYR A 249 5.34 -2.12 0.87
C TYR A 249 5.94 -0.80 1.39
N LEU A 250 5.14 0.27 1.39
CA LEU A 250 5.63 1.58 1.80
C LEU A 250 5.97 1.66 3.30
N GLU A 251 5.27 0.91 4.15
CA GLU A 251 5.57 0.84 5.59
C GLU A 251 6.93 0.15 5.83
N VAL A 252 7.27 -0.89 5.06
CA VAL A 252 8.58 -1.55 5.19
C VAL A 252 9.74 -0.60 4.86
N LEU A 253 9.55 0.31 3.90
CA LEU A 253 10.56 1.30 3.54
C LEU A 253 10.83 2.33 4.64
N LYS A 254 9.90 2.52 5.57
CA LYS A 254 10.03 3.46 6.70
C LYS A 254 10.65 2.82 7.94
N VAL A 255 10.87 1.50 7.93
CA VAL A 255 11.46 0.79 9.07
C VAL A 255 12.92 1.22 9.23
N PRO A 256 13.34 1.70 10.41
CA PRO A 256 14.73 2.09 10.65
C PRO A 256 15.68 0.90 10.60
N PRO A 257 16.92 1.11 10.15
CA PRO A 257 17.92 0.04 10.08
C PRO A 257 18.25 -0.52 11.47
N VAL A 258 18.71 -1.76 11.49
CA VAL A 258 19.12 -2.45 12.71
C VAL A 258 20.63 -2.74 12.66
N LYS A 259 21.38 -2.34 13.69
CA LYS A 259 22.77 -2.73 13.87
C LYS A 259 22.86 -3.98 14.74
N ALA A 260 23.48 -5.01 14.21
CA ALA A 260 23.81 -6.23 14.94
C ALA A 260 25.27 -6.60 14.67
N GLN A 261 26.04 -6.94 15.69
CA GLN A 261 27.42 -7.41 15.49
C GLN A 261 27.43 -8.76 14.78
N ARG A 262 26.49 -9.63 15.13
CA ARG A 262 26.25 -10.92 14.50
C ARG A 262 24.75 -11.16 14.43
N LEU A 263 24.28 -11.53 13.26
CA LEU A 263 22.87 -11.84 13.00
C LEU A 263 22.80 -13.14 12.21
N GLY A 264 22.15 -14.15 12.78
CA GLY A 264 21.80 -15.36 12.07
C GLY A 264 20.63 -15.12 11.11
N ALA A 265 20.59 -15.88 10.03
CA ALA A 265 19.39 -15.97 9.19
C ALA A 265 19.22 -17.39 8.68
N PHE A 266 17.98 -17.80 8.55
CA PHE A 266 17.54 -19.12 8.13
C PHE A 266 16.57 -19.00 6.98
N ASN A 267 16.83 -19.72 5.90
CA ASN A 267 15.94 -19.76 4.72
C ASN A 267 15.69 -21.22 4.31
N PRO A 268 14.47 -21.75 4.56
CA PRO A 268 14.10 -23.08 4.09
C PRO A 268 13.82 -23.07 2.58
N ASP A 269 14.14 -24.16 1.92
CA ASP A 269 13.74 -24.48 0.55
C ASP A 269 13.02 -25.82 0.57
N SER A 270 11.69 -25.77 0.60
CA SER A 270 10.83 -26.95 0.67
C SER A 270 10.92 -27.80 -0.60
N VAL A 271 11.18 -27.19 -1.75
CA VAL A 271 11.28 -27.88 -3.04
C VAL A 271 12.58 -28.67 -3.11
N ALA A 272 13.70 -28.06 -2.74
CA ALA A 272 15.00 -28.72 -2.69
C ALA A 272 15.16 -29.62 -1.44
N GLY A 273 14.25 -29.55 -0.47
CA GLY A 273 14.34 -30.27 0.81
C GLY A 273 15.57 -29.87 1.63
N THR A 274 16.01 -28.61 1.54
CA THR A 274 17.21 -28.08 2.20
C THR A 274 16.90 -26.77 2.92
N CYS A 275 17.80 -26.31 3.77
CA CYS A 275 17.76 -24.95 4.32
C CYS A 275 19.14 -24.31 4.26
N GLY A 276 19.13 -23.01 3.98
CA GLY A 276 20.31 -22.16 4.05
C GLY A 276 20.41 -21.48 5.41
N LEU A 277 21.61 -21.53 5.98
CA LEU A 277 21.99 -20.87 7.22
C LEU A 277 23.07 -19.86 6.92
N VAL A 278 23.01 -18.69 7.52
CA VAL A 278 24.04 -17.68 7.40
C VAL A 278 24.19 -16.90 8.70
N VAL A 279 25.41 -16.44 8.97
CA VAL A 279 25.65 -15.42 9.99
C VAL A 279 26.27 -14.20 9.33
N LEU A 280 25.65 -13.05 9.52
CA LEU A 280 26.02 -11.77 8.95
C LEU A 280 26.74 -10.90 10.00
N ASN A 281 27.69 -10.08 9.53
CA ASN A 281 28.28 -9.00 10.34
C ASN A 281 27.43 -7.72 10.26
N GLU A 282 27.85 -6.67 10.98
CA GLU A 282 27.18 -5.35 11.02
C GLU A 282 26.98 -4.66 9.66
N LYS A 283 27.76 -5.08 8.63
CA LYS A 283 27.65 -4.57 7.26
C LYS A 283 26.79 -5.47 6.36
N GLY A 284 26.19 -6.52 6.91
CA GLY A 284 25.40 -7.49 6.14
C GLY A 284 26.24 -8.43 5.26
N LYS A 285 27.56 -8.57 5.53
CA LYS A 285 28.42 -9.55 4.86
C LYS A 285 28.40 -10.86 5.62
N SER A 286 28.40 -11.98 4.87
CA SER A 286 28.43 -13.31 5.43
C SER A 286 29.76 -13.57 6.13
N LEU A 287 29.68 -13.99 7.40
CA LEU A 287 30.80 -14.48 8.21
C LEU A 287 30.93 -16.00 8.14
N ALA A 288 29.80 -16.68 8.11
CA ALA A 288 29.68 -18.12 7.97
C ALA A 288 28.38 -18.49 7.28
N HIS A 289 28.38 -19.58 6.56
CA HIS A 289 27.17 -20.14 5.95
C HIS A 289 27.22 -21.66 5.92
N ALA A 290 26.03 -22.29 5.87
CA ALA A 290 25.88 -23.72 5.70
C ALA A 290 24.58 -24.01 4.95
N VAL A 291 24.53 -25.16 4.29
CA VAL A 291 23.31 -25.72 3.71
C VAL A 291 23.08 -27.08 4.35
N LEU A 292 21.91 -27.30 4.93
CA LEU A 292 21.54 -28.55 5.58
C LEU A 292 20.34 -29.17 4.87
N PRO A 293 20.31 -30.51 4.71
CA PRO A 293 19.09 -31.18 4.29
C PRO A 293 18.05 -31.12 5.45
N LEU A 294 16.79 -30.89 5.11
CA LEU A 294 15.65 -30.86 6.05
C LEU A 294 15.22 -32.28 6.47
N THR A 295 16.19 -33.11 6.85
CA THR A 295 15.99 -34.52 7.25
C THR A 295 16.81 -34.84 8.49
N GLY A 296 16.33 -35.78 9.27
CA GLY A 296 17.03 -36.26 10.47
C GLY A 296 17.11 -35.22 11.58
N ASP A 297 18.33 -34.94 12.03
CA ASP A 297 18.66 -34.03 13.13
C ASP A 297 18.96 -32.59 12.70
N TRP A 298 18.38 -32.16 11.58
CA TRP A 298 18.69 -30.83 10.98
C TRP A 298 18.48 -29.66 11.95
N CYS A 299 17.46 -29.70 12.81
CA CYS A 299 17.18 -28.66 13.80
C CYS A 299 18.34 -28.51 14.79
N GLU A 300 18.84 -29.62 15.31
CA GLU A 300 19.99 -29.63 16.24
C GLU A 300 21.26 -29.14 15.52
N ARG A 301 21.49 -29.56 14.31
CA ARG A 301 22.63 -29.09 13.50
C ARG A 301 22.56 -27.60 13.20
N ALA A 302 21.37 -27.08 12.89
CA ALA A 302 21.15 -25.65 12.68
C ALA A 302 21.37 -24.87 14.00
N ARG A 303 20.86 -25.38 15.13
CA ARG A 303 21.11 -24.80 16.46
C ARG A 303 22.61 -24.75 16.76
N VAL A 304 23.32 -25.87 16.60
CA VAL A 304 24.76 -25.95 16.85
C VAL A 304 25.52 -24.94 15.98
N PHE A 305 25.18 -24.83 14.69
CA PHE A 305 25.77 -23.83 13.80
C PHE A 305 25.66 -22.41 14.37
N PHE A 306 24.44 -21.98 14.77
CA PHE A 306 24.26 -20.62 15.29
C PHE A 306 24.95 -20.40 16.64
N VAL A 307 24.96 -21.40 17.52
CA VAL A 307 25.65 -21.35 18.83
C VAL A 307 27.16 -21.23 18.64
N GLU A 308 27.77 -22.06 17.79
CA GLU A 308 29.20 -21.99 17.46
C GLU A 308 29.60 -20.65 16.89
N GLN A 309 28.72 -20.08 16.07
CA GLN A 309 28.91 -18.74 15.48
C GLN A 309 28.56 -17.60 16.45
N LYS A 310 28.26 -17.89 17.74
CA LYS A 310 27.97 -16.92 18.79
C LYS A 310 26.87 -15.93 18.41
N THR A 311 25.77 -16.41 17.81
CA THR A 311 24.58 -15.62 17.54
C THR A 311 23.36 -16.28 18.17
N ALA A 312 22.51 -15.47 18.81
CA ALA A 312 21.24 -15.89 19.38
C ALA A 312 20.05 -15.37 18.59
N TYR A 313 20.24 -14.33 17.80
CA TYR A 313 19.18 -13.74 16.98
C TYR A 313 19.23 -14.35 15.59
N VAL A 314 18.11 -14.94 15.15
CA VAL A 314 17.99 -15.61 13.85
C VAL A 314 16.79 -15.07 13.11
N VAL A 315 17.02 -14.47 11.95
CA VAL A 315 15.97 -14.02 11.05
C VAL A 315 15.38 -15.23 10.32
N ILE A 316 14.08 -15.29 10.26
CA ILE A 316 13.31 -16.34 9.59
C ILE A 316 12.30 -15.71 8.62
N PRO A 317 11.89 -16.40 7.54
CA PRO A 317 10.83 -15.91 6.68
C PRO A 317 9.48 -15.89 7.43
N SER A 318 8.66 -14.88 7.17
CA SER A 318 7.30 -14.76 7.70
C SER A 318 6.27 -14.91 6.58
N PHE A 319 5.05 -15.33 6.94
CA PHE A 319 3.85 -15.36 6.08
C PHE A 319 3.83 -16.35 4.91
N MET A 320 4.74 -17.34 4.85
CA MET A 320 4.65 -18.41 3.86
C MET A 320 4.10 -19.67 4.52
N MET A 321 2.87 -20.04 4.22
CA MET A 321 2.22 -21.26 4.75
C MET A 321 3.04 -22.53 4.50
N GLU A 322 3.78 -22.56 3.40
CA GLU A 322 4.67 -23.66 3.00
C GLU A 322 5.81 -23.92 3.99
N TYR A 323 6.22 -22.88 4.75
CA TYR A 323 7.35 -22.99 5.69
C TYR A 323 6.92 -23.11 7.14
N ASN A 324 5.63 -22.97 7.45
CA ASN A 324 5.16 -22.96 8.84
C ASN A 324 5.55 -24.26 9.57
N ALA A 325 5.31 -25.42 8.97
CA ALA A 325 5.67 -26.69 9.58
C ALA A 325 7.18 -26.82 9.86
N ILE A 326 8.03 -26.38 8.94
CA ILE A 326 9.49 -26.39 9.09
C ILE A 326 9.93 -25.42 10.19
N LEU A 327 9.35 -24.24 10.22
CA LEU A 327 9.65 -23.20 11.23
C LEU A 327 9.17 -23.63 12.62
N ASP A 328 8.01 -24.23 12.72
CA ASP A 328 7.47 -24.73 13.99
C ASP A 328 8.32 -25.91 14.51
N GLU A 329 8.70 -26.83 13.65
CA GLU A 329 9.64 -27.90 14.01
C GLU A 329 10.98 -27.34 14.53
N PHE A 330 11.51 -26.31 13.85
CA PHE A 330 12.76 -25.67 14.28
C PHE A 330 12.60 -24.97 15.62
N ARG A 331 11.53 -24.20 15.83
CA ARG A 331 11.23 -23.51 17.10
C ARG A 331 11.07 -24.47 18.27
N GLU A 332 10.40 -25.59 18.05
CA GLU A 332 10.18 -26.59 19.09
C GLU A 332 11.44 -27.35 19.47
N LYS A 333 12.24 -27.74 18.48
CA LYS A 333 13.39 -28.63 18.69
C LYS A 333 14.70 -27.90 19.02
N GLU A 334 14.81 -26.59 18.76
CA GLU A 334 16.04 -25.85 19.05
C GLU A 334 16.30 -25.62 20.55
N GLY A 335 15.30 -25.86 21.41
CA GLY A 335 15.45 -25.86 22.87
C GLY A 335 15.40 -24.48 23.54
N GLY A 336 14.94 -23.43 22.86
CA GLY A 336 14.80 -22.07 23.42
C GLY A 336 16.11 -21.28 23.51
N PHE A 337 17.12 -21.66 22.74
CA PHE A 337 18.42 -20.96 22.69
C PHE A 337 18.45 -19.79 21.70
N LEU A 338 17.54 -19.80 20.73
CA LEU A 338 17.51 -18.83 19.64
C LEU A 338 16.29 -17.91 19.75
N VAL A 339 16.46 -16.66 19.35
CA VAL A 339 15.41 -15.66 19.25
C VAL A 339 15.11 -15.45 17.77
N PHE A 340 13.92 -15.85 17.34
CA PHE A 340 13.51 -15.76 15.95
C PHE A 340 12.91 -14.39 15.64
N MET A 341 13.38 -13.81 14.54
CA MET A 341 12.99 -12.50 14.03
C MET A 341 12.32 -12.67 12.66
N PRO A 342 10.97 -12.60 12.59
CA PRO A 342 10.28 -12.82 11.32
C PRO A 342 10.49 -11.65 10.36
N VAL A 343 10.72 -11.97 9.08
CA VAL A 343 10.89 -10.99 8.00
C VAL A 343 10.14 -11.47 6.75
N ARG A 344 9.49 -10.55 6.07
CA ARG A 344 8.80 -10.84 4.80
C ARG A 344 9.77 -11.37 3.75
N SER A 345 9.33 -12.41 3.03
CA SER A 345 10.11 -13.09 1.98
C SER A 345 9.62 -12.80 0.57
N ASP A 346 8.57 -11.98 0.38
CA ASP A 346 8.05 -11.61 -0.93
C ASP A 346 9.17 -11.08 -1.85
N GLY A 347 9.16 -11.48 -3.12
CA GLY A 347 10.21 -11.12 -4.09
C GLY A 347 11.62 -11.58 -3.72
N ILE A 348 11.77 -12.62 -2.88
CA ILE A 348 13.10 -13.13 -2.47
C ILE A 348 13.87 -13.71 -3.65
N SER A 349 13.20 -14.34 -4.59
CA SER A 349 13.82 -14.94 -5.78
C SER A 349 14.53 -13.89 -6.64
N GLU A 350 13.88 -12.75 -6.88
CA GLU A 350 14.47 -11.62 -7.62
C GLU A 350 15.68 -11.05 -6.86
N ALA A 351 15.55 -10.87 -5.54
CA ALA A 351 16.64 -10.36 -4.71
C ALA A 351 17.84 -11.31 -4.70
N VAL A 352 17.62 -12.63 -4.72
CA VAL A 352 18.67 -13.65 -4.84
C VAL A 352 19.36 -13.55 -6.19
N GLU A 353 18.63 -13.44 -7.30
CA GLU A 353 19.21 -13.25 -8.62
C GLU A 353 20.11 -12.01 -8.70
N LEU A 354 19.66 -10.88 -8.11
CA LEU A 354 20.46 -9.66 -8.06
C LEU A 354 21.74 -9.85 -7.25
N LEU A 355 21.64 -10.55 -6.11
CA LEU A 355 22.80 -10.85 -5.26
C LEU A 355 23.80 -11.76 -5.97
N GLU A 356 23.35 -12.78 -6.69
CA GLU A 356 24.19 -13.68 -7.48
C GLU A 356 24.87 -12.96 -8.64
N LYS A 357 24.14 -12.11 -9.37
CA LYS A 357 24.69 -11.28 -10.46
C LYS A 357 25.77 -10.30 -9.95
N SER A 358 25.68 -9.85 -8.70
CA SER A 358 26.71 -8.99 -8.09
C SER A 358 28.00 -9.74 -7.71
N GLY A 359 27.98 -11.07 -7.70
CA GLY A 359 29.11 -11.91 -7.28
C GLY A 359 29.33 -11.94 -5.77
N GLU A 360 28.39 -11.44 -4.97
CA GLU A 360 28.53 -11.37 -3.50
C GLU A 360 28.16 -12.67 -2.77
N ALA A 361 27.45 -13.58 -3.43
CA ALA A 361 27.05 -14.85 -2.83
C ALA A 361 27.12 -16.03 -3.82
N THR A 362 27.35 -17.21 -3.27
CA THR A 362 27.19 -18.47 -4.00
C THR A 362 25.69 -18.79 -4.16
N PRO A 363 25.27 -19.34 -5.30
CA PRO A 363 23.90 -19.76 -5.54
C PRO A 363 23.36 -20.74 -4.47
N GLY A 364 22.04 -20.68 -4.25
CA GLY A 364 21.35 -21.64 -3.42
C GLY A 364 20.70 -21.05 -2.15
N PRO A 365 20.19 -21.92 -1.22
CA PRO A 365 19.42 -21.50 -0.06
C PRO A 365 20.12 -20.49 0.86
N SER A 366 21.46 -20.47 0.90
CA SER A 366 22.24 -19.50 1.67
C SER A 366 22.09 -18.06 1.13
N ALA A 367 21.90 -17.88 -0.18
CA ALA A 367 21.65 -16.56 -0.77
C ALA A 367 20.33 -15.97 -0.25
N GLY A 368 19.26 -16.78 -0.18
CA GLY A 368 18.00 -16.38 0.42
C GLY A 368 18.14 -15.98 1.90
N ALA A 369 18.93 -16.73 2.67
CA ALA A 369 19.21 -16.40 4.08
C ALA A 369 19.96 -15.06 4.21
N ILE A 370 20.92 -14.76 3.30
CA ILE A 370 21.61 -13.45 3.26
C ILE A 370 20.60 -12.33 3.03
N ILE A 371 19.69 -12.49 2.07
CA ILE A 371 18.66 -11.48 1.76
C ILE A 371 17.76 -11.25 2.95
N LEU A 372 17.26 -12.31 3.60
CA LEU A 372 16.41 -12.17 4.79
C LEU A 372 17.12 -11.42 5.92
N GLY A 373 18.36 -11.77 6.22
CA GLY A 373 19.15 -11.08 7.22
C GLY A 373 19.40 -9.61 6.86
N ARG A 374 19.72 -9.30 5.60
CA ARG A 374 19.89 -7.92 5.12
C ARG A 374 18.57 -7.12 5.15
N ARG A 375 17.43 -7.73 4.78
CA ARG A 375 16.11 -7.09 4.90
C ARG A 375 15.79 -6.69 6.34
N PHE A 376 16.20 -7.50 7.31
CA PHE A 376 16.07 -7.15 8.72
C PHE A 376 17.00 -5.99 9.12
N MET A 377 18.27 -6.03 8.68
CA MET A 377 19.26 -5.01 9.04
C MET A 377 19.06 -3.70 8.31
N PHE A 378 18.71 -3.73 7.03
CA PHE A 378 18.65 -2.58 6.14
C PHE A 378 17.36 -2.58 5.28
N PRO A 379 16.17 -2.54 5.92
CA PRO A 379 14.90 -2.78 5.23
C PRO A 379 14.72 -1.88 4.02
N SER A 380 14.82 -0.57 4.19
CA SER A 380 14.61 0.38 3.11
C SER A 380 15.55 0.13 1.92
N ARG A 381 16.84 -0.18 2.18
CA ARG A 381 17.81 -0.46 1.14
C ARG A 381 17.44 -1.73 0.37
N GLU A 382 17.24 -2.84 1.06
CA GLU A 382 17.02 -4.14 0.45
C GLU A 382 15.70 -4.21 -0.33
N TRP A 383 14.62 -3.63 0.23
CA TRP A 383 13.33 -3.56 -0.45
C TRP A 383 13.31 -2.59 -1.64
N SER A 384 14.27 -1.67 -1.71
CA SER A 384 14.42 -0.76 -2.85
C SER A 384 15.19 -1.36 -4.03
N LEU A 385 15.86 -2.49 -3.85
CA LEU A 385 16.61 -3.16 -4.90
C LEU A 385 15.72 -3.96 -5.87
N ILE A 386 14.57 -4.41 -5.40
CA ILE A 386 13.65 -5.25 -6.17
C ILE A 386 12.50 -4.44 -6.78
N ASP A 387 11.83 -5.03 -7.76
CA ASP A 387 10.58 -4.49 -8.31
C ASP A 387 9.55 -4.35 -7.19
N PRO A 388 8.90 -3.19 -7.02
CA PRO A 388 7.87 -3.03 -6.01
C PRO A 388 6.67 -3.98 -6.19
N ILE A 389 6.37 -4.43 -7.40
CA ILE A 389 5.32 -5.44 -7.64
C ILE A 389 5.73 -6.80 -7.04
N ALA A 390 6.99 -7.22 -7.26
CA ALA A 390 7.51 -8.44 -6.63
C ALA A 390 7.53 -8.34 -5.10
N ALA A 391 7.75 -7.13 -4.56
CA ALA A 391 7.70 -6.87 -3.12
C ALA A 391 6.29 -6.95 -2.53
N LEU A 392 5.25 -6.72 -3.32
CA LEU A 392 3.84 -6.90 -2.91
C LEU A 392 3.41 -8.38 -2.95
N GLY A 393 4.04 -9.20 -3.81
CA GLY A 393 3.68 -10.60 -3.97
C GLY A 393 2.22 -10.77 -4.38
N ASN A 394 1.47 -11.61 -3.65
CA ASN A 394 0.07 -11.91 -3.93
C ASN A 394 -0.92 -10.80 -3.47
N GLU A 395 -0.45 -9.65 -3.02
CA GLU A 395 -1.32 -8.55 -2.59
C GLU A 395 -1.85 -7.71 -3.77
N VAL A 396 -1.31 -7.89 -4.98
CA VAL A 396 -1.77 -7.18 -6.19
C VAL A 396 -3.07 -7.81 -6.67
N PRO A 397 -4.18 -7.04 -6.74
CA PRO A 397 -5.44 -7.54 -7.28
C PRO A 397 -5.36 -7.77 -8.80
N ASP A 398 -6.04 -8.80 -9.31
CA ASP A 398 -6.05 -9.18 -10.74
C ASP A 398 -6.59 -8.10 -11.69
N ASP A 399 -7.38 -7.16 -11.17
CA ASP A 399 -8.03 -6.08 -11.92
C ASP A 399 -7.22 -4.77 -11.93
N VAL A 400 -5.99 -4.80 -11.41
CA VAL A 400 -5.07 -3.67 -11.36
C VAL A 400 -3.98 -3.81 -12.43
N SER A 401 -3.74 -2.76 -13.19
CA SER A 401 -2.59 -2.70 -14.09
C SER A 401 -1.29 -2.66 -13.27
N GLU A 402 -0.50 -3.75 -13.38
CA GLU A 402 0.80 -3.82 -12.70
C GLU A 402 1.74 -2.69 -13.12
N ASP A 403 1.74 -2.30 -14.38
CA ASP A 403 2.62 -1.24 -14.88
C ASP A 403 2.27 0.12 -14.28
N GLU A 404 0.98 0.47 -14.23
CA GLU A 404 0.53 1.71 -13.60
C GLU A 404 0.79 1.70 -12.09
N LEU A 405 0.54 0.58 -11.42
CA LEU A 405 0.83 0.41 -9.99
C LEU A 405 2.33 0.49 -9.73
N ARG A 406 3.16 -0.11 -10.57
CA ARG A 406 4.63 -0.03 -10.48
C ARG A 406 5.12 1.41 -10.54
N VAL A 407 4.65 2.19 -11.51
CA VAL A 407 4.99 3.63 -11.61
C VAL A 407 4.56 4.37 -10.36
N TYR A 408 3.34 4.15 -9.88
CA TYR A 408 2.85 4.77 -8.64
C TYR A 408 3.74 4.43 -7.44
N LEU A 409 4.11 3.17 -7.27
CA LEU A 409 4.97 2.71 -6.16
C LEU A 409 6.39 3.27 -6.24
N LEU A 410 6.96 3.37 -7.45
CA LEU A 410 8.29 3.97 -7.67
C LEU A 410 8.29 5.47 -7.31
N GLU A 411 7.24 6.20 -7.63
CA GLU A 411 7.08 7.59 -7.21
C GLU A 411 6.99 7.71 -5.67
N GLN A 412 6.14 6.88 -5.04
CA GLN A 412 5.98 6.90 -3.58
C GLN A 412 7.27 6.47 -2.85
N ARG A 413 7.99 5.46 -3.37
CA ARG A 413 9.29 5.02 -2.86
C ARG A 413 10.30 6.16 -2.87
N GLY A 414 10.42 6.86 -3.99
CA GLY A 414 11.34 7.99 -4.10
C GLY A 414 11.03 9.11 -3.10
N LEU A 415 9.75 9.45 -2.92
CA LEU A 415 9.31 10.45 -1.93
C LEU A 415 9.66 10.04 -0.50
N ILE A 416 9.43 8.78 -0.13
CA ILE A 416 9.80 8.25 1.19
C ILE A 416 11.31 8.31 1.40
N GLN A 417 12.10 7.91 0.42
CA GLN A 417 13.56 7.94 0.50
C GLN A 417 14.11 9.36 0.67
N MET A 418 13.44 10.37 0.12
CA MET A 418 13.80 11.77 0.32
C MET A 418 13.34 12.33 1.68
N ASP A 419 12.09 12.06 2.07
CA ASP A 419 11.50 12.56 3.33
C ASP A 419 12.18 11.96 4.57
N ALA A 420 12.45 10.67 4.55
CA ALA A 420 12.99 9.97 5.69
C ALA A 420 14.41 10.41 6.04
N GLY A 421 15.14 11.04 5.08
CA GLY A 421 16.56 11.27 5.26
C GLY A 421 17.20 9.99 5.82
N LEU A 422 17.05 8.88 5.10
CA LEU A 422 17.30 7.50 5.58
C LEU A 422 18.64 7.34 6.33
N ASP A 423 19.57 8.25 6.07
CA ASP A 423 20.85 8.36 6.76
C ASP A 423 20.74 9.06 8.14
N ARG A 424 19.59 9.65 8.48
CA ARG A 424 19.36 10.41 9.72
C ARG A 424 18.56 9.66 10.77
N ILE A 425 17.86 8.57 10.41
CA ILE A 425 17.16 7.75 11.38
C ILE A 425 18.22 6.96 12.15
N PRO A 426 18.35 7.15 13.48
CA PRO A 426 19.33 6.41 14.24
C PRO A 426 19.04 4.91 14.12
N PRO A 427 20.07 4.09 13.81
CA PRO A 427 19.88 2.66 13.71
C PRO A 427 19.50 2.06 15.07
N ARG A 428 18.54 1.14 15.05
CA ARG A 428 18.25 0.33 16.23
C ARG A 428 19.39 -0.65 16.46
N VAL A 429 19.89 -0.75 17.69
CA VAL A 429 21.00 -1.64 18.04
C VAL A 429 20.44 -2.89 18.71
N LEU A 430 20.68 -4.06 18.13
CA LEU A 430 20.43 -5.31 18.85
C LEU A 430 21.46 -5.46 19.97
N PRO A 431 21.02 -5.80 21.19
CA PRO A 431 21.93 -6.10 22.28
C PRO A 431 22.93 -7.19 21.87
N VAL A 432 24.17 -7.04 22.27
CA VAL A 432 25.14 -8.11 22.08
C VAL A 432 24.70 -9.29 22.95
N ALA A 433 24.35 -10.41 22.32
CA ALA A 433 24.12 -11.64 23.04
C ALA A 433 25.45 -12.08 23.63
N HIS A 434 25.68 -11.74 24.89
CA HIS A 434 26.84 -12.24 25.60
C HIS A 434 26.68 -13.75 25.72
N SER A 435 27.70 -14.47 25.31
CA SER A 435 27.77 -15.93 25.25
C SER A 435 27.49 -16.67 26.56
N GLY A 436 27.18 -15.95 27.65
CA GLY A 436 26.79 -16.49 28.94
C GLY A 436 25.39 -16.09 29.44
N GLY A 437 24.73 -15.12 28.83
CA GLY A 437 23.45 -14.59 29.34
C GLY A 437 22.20 -15.19 28.72
N LEU A 438 22.07 -15.11 27.39
CA LEU A 438 20.88 -15.66 26.68
C LEU A 438 21.03 -17.16 26.42
N LEU A 439 22.23 -17.61 26.06
CA LEU A 439 22.52 -19.02 25.74
C LEU A 439 22.69 -19.91 26.96
N ALA A 440 23.05 -19.36 28.13
CA ALA A 440 23.25 -20.11 29.37
C ALA A 440 22.02 -20.15 30.29
N ALA A 441 20.99 -19.34 30.02
CA ALA A 441 19.84 -19.21 30.91
C ALA A 441 18.76 -20.31 30.73
N GLY A 442 18.94 -21.27 29.83
CA GLY A 442 17.90 -22.24 29.54
C GLY A 442 16.66 -21.56 28.95
N LYS A 443 15.53 -22.24 28.97
CA LYS A 443 14.25 -21.68 28.50
C LYS A 443 13.96 -20.35 29.21
N LEU A 444 13.53 -19.34 28.47
CA LEU A 444 13.14 -18.00 28.97
C LEU A 444 12.20 -18.11 30.19
N ASN A 445 11.29 -19.07 30.14
CA ASN A 445 10.33 -19.36 31.19
C ASN A 445 10.22 -20.88 31.39
N PRO A 446 11.05 -21.48 32.27
CA PRO A 446 11.04 -22.94 32.46
C PRO A 446 9.69 -23.53 32.91
N GLN A 447 8.82 -22.69 33.46
CA GLN A 447 7.50 -23.07 33.96
C GLN A 447 6.44 -23.18 32.86
N ILE A 448 6.73 -22.75 31.62
CA ILE A 448 5.83 -22.88 30.48
C ILE A 448 6.52 -23.61 29.34
N THR A 449 5.88 -24.64 28.83
CA THR A 449 6.35 -25.43 27.68
C THR A 449 5.33 -25.42 26.54
N HIS A 450 4.07 -25.25 26.90
CA HIS A 450 2.96 -25.21 25.95
C HIS A 450 2.08 -23.98 26.21
N PHE A 451 1.25 -23.63 25.25
CA PHE A 451 0.33 -22.50 25.36
C PHE A 451 -0.63 -22.63 26.56
N GLU A 452 -1.05 -23.85 26.89
CA GLU A 452 -1.96 -24.18 27.98
C GLU A 452 -1.33 -23.94 29.38
N ASP A 453 -0.02 -23.87 29.47
CA ASP A 453 0.70 -23.58 30.72
C ASP A 453 0.58 -22.11 31.13
N VAL A 454 0.26 -21.22 30.17
CA VAL A 454 0.15 -19.78 30.38
C VAL A 454 -1.16 -19.47 31.11
N LYS A 455 -1.04 -18.75 32.24
CA LYS A 455 -2.20 -18.34 33.05
C LYS A 455 -2.25 -16.82 33.20
N MET A 456 -3.46 -16.30 33.31
CA MET A 456 -3.70 -14.90 33.61
C MET A 456 -2.93 -14.45 34.86
N GLY A 457 -2.30 -13.28 34.80
CA GLY A 457 -1.54 -12.69 35.89
C GLY A 457 -0.11 -13.25 36.06
N MET A 458 0.30 -14.27 35.28
CA MET A 458 1.70 -14.72 35.28
C MET A 458 2.62 -13.60 34.82
N VAL A 459 3.77 -13.45 35.49
CA VAL A 459 4.88 -12.61 35.04
C VAL A 459 5.85 -13.46 34.27
N LEU A 460 6.01 -13.16 32.98
CA LEU A 460 6.85 -13.90 32.06
C LEU A 460 8.01 -13.03 31.61
N THR A 461 9.18 -13.64 31.48
CA THR A 461 10.32 -13.00 30.84
C THR A 461 10.21 -13.17 29.33
N GLY A 462 10.37 -12.10 28.58
CA GLY A 462 10.32 -12.17 27.12
C GLY A 462 11.33 -11.25 26.46
N ILE A 463 11.51 -11.45 25.18
CA ILE A 463 12.41 -10.64 24.34
C ILE A 463 11.56 -9.98 23.27
N ILE A 464 11.71 -8.68 23.12
CA ILE A 464 11.01 -7.91 22.07
C ILE A 464 11.59 -8.27 20.72
N ILE A 465 10.77 -8.87 19.86
CA ILE A 465 11.17 -9.37 18.55
C ILE A 465 10.66 -8.50 17.40
N ASN A 466 9.58 -7.73 17.63
CA ASN A 466 9.05 -6.79 16.65
C ASN A 466 8.35 -5.64 17.35
N ILE A 467 8.40 -4.44 16.74
CA ILE A 467 7.76 -3.24 17.25
C ILE A 467 6.96 -2.61 16.11
N THR A 468 5.69 -2.35 16.36
CA THR A 468 4.74 -1.73 15.42
C THR A 468 4.10 -0.49 16.06
N LYS A 469 3.38 0.31 15.29
CA LYS A 469 2.66 1.49 15.82
C LYS A 469 1.58 1.14 16.86
N PHE A 470 1.06 -0.08 16.84
CA PHE A 470 0.02 -0.52 17.78
C PHE A 470 0.57 -1.30 18.98
N GLY A 471 1.88 -1.56 19.03
CA GLY A 471 2.52 -2.24 20.16
C GLY A 471 3.76 -3.04 19.81
N ALA A 472 4.20 -3.89 20.74
CA ALA A 472 5.39 -4.72 20.62
C ALA A 472 5.05 -6.21 20.70
N PHE A 473 5.66 -7.01 19.84
CA PHE A 473 5.61 -8.47 19.91
C PHE A 473 6.77 -9.00 20.73
N ILE A 474 6.47 -9.95 21.60
CA ILE A 474 7.41 -10.51 22.58
C ILE A 474 7.48 -12.02 22.39
N ASN A 475 8.69 -12.54 22.24
CA ASN A 475 8.98 -13.96 22.35
C ASN A 475 9.11 -14.32 23.83
N ILE A 476 8.24 -15.16 24.33
CA ILE A 476 8.21 -15.65 25.72
C ILE A 476 8.73 -17.08 25.84
N GLY A 477 9.30 -17.64 24.77
CA GLY A 477 9.80 -19.01 24.72
C GLY A 477 8.81 -20.05 24.24
N LEU A 478 7.64 -19.62 23.72
CA LEU A 478 6.65 -20.47 23.05
C LEU A 478 6.72 -20.28 21.54
N SER A 479 6.10 -21.18 20.79
CA SER A 479 5.97 -21.06 19.33
C SER A 479 5.09 -19.85 18.92
N GLN A 480 4.15 -19.44 19.78
CA GLN A 480 3.31 -18.27 19.60
C GLN A 480 3.98 -17.01 20.14
N GLU A 481 3.81 -15.92 19.41
CA GLU A 481 4.24 -14.61 19.84
C GLU A 481 3.17 -13.97 20.73
N ALA A 482 3.62 -13.29 21.78
CA ALA A 482 2.74 -12.52 22.65
C ALA A 482 2.76 -11.04 22.26
N LEU A 483 1.63 -10.36 22.36
CA LEU A 483 1.48 -8.94 22.01
C LEU A 483 1.35 -8.08 23.26
N VAL A 484 2.13 -7.02 23.34
CA VAL A 484 1.88 -5.88 24.23
C VAL A 484 1.32 -4.74 23.40
N HIS A 485 0.05 -4.41 23.60
CA HIS A 485 -0.56 -3.26 22.95
C HIS A 485 0.10 -1.94 23.36
N VAL A 486 0.08 -0.91 22.51
CA VAL A 486 0.73 0.39 22.79
C VAL A 486 0.28 0.99 24.13
N SER A 487 -0.97 0.83 24.53
CA SER A 487 -1.52 1.27 25.82
C SER A 487 -0.98 0.48 27.03
N GLU A 488 -0.33 -0.64 26.81
CA GLU A 488 0.18 -1.55 27.82
C GLU A 488 1.74 -1.54 27.91
N LEU A 489 2.40 -0.70 27.10
CA LEU A 489 3.86 -0.58 27.07
C LEU A 489 4.42 0.23 28.23
N SER A 490 3.66 1.18 28.76
CA SER A 490 4.06 2.06 29.88
C SER A 490 2.85 2.47 30.71
N ASP A 491 3.10 2.92 31.94
CA ASP A 491 2.07 3.56 32.76
C ASP A 491 1.68 4.94 32.21
N ASP A 492 2.60 5.63 31.53
CA ASP A 492 2.39 6.90 30.83
C ASP A 492 1.87 6.69 29.42
N PHE A 493 1.33 7.76 28.84
CA PHE A 493 0.87 7.76 27.44
C PHE A 493 2.06 7.59 26.48
N VAL A 494 1.98 6.59 25.63
CA VAL A 494 3.01 6.28 24.62
C VAL A 494 2.51 6.74 23.24
N SER A 495 3.18 7.74 22.66
CA SER A 495 2.91 8.21 21.30
C SER A 495 3.59 7.33 20.25
N ASP A 496 4.80 6.88 20.53
CA ASP A 496 5.58 6.01 19.67
C ASP A 496 6.18 4.84 20.47
N PRO A 497 5.77 3.60 20.22
CA PRO A 497 6.33 2.41 20.87
C PRO A 497 7.86 2.31 20.80
N PHE A 498 8.48 2.83 19.75
CA PHE A 498 9.93 2.81 19.56
C PHE A 498 10.71 3.67 20.56
N GLU A 499 10.06 4.63 21.23
CA GLU A 499 10.68 5.46 22.27
C GLU A 499 10.76 4.74 23.62
N VAL A 500 9.88 3.75 23.84
CA VAL A 500 9.70 3.08 25.14
C VAL A 500 10.43 1.74 25.17
N VAL A 501 10.44 1.01 24.07
CA VAL A 501 11.01 -0.35 23.98
C VAL A 501 11.93 -0.47 22.78
N SER A 502 12.90 -1.40 22.87
CA SER A 502 13.87 -1.66 21.82
C SER A 502 13.84 -3.12 21.39
N LEU A 503 14.12 -3.37 20.10
CA LEU A 503 14.29 -4.72 19.58
C LEU A 503 15.39 -5.48 20.35
N GLY A 504 15.14 -6.76 20.65
CA GLY A 504 16.05 -7.59 21.42
C GLY A 504 16.11 -7.25 22.91
N GLN A 505 15.36 -6.26 23.39
CA GLN A 505 15.27 -5.94 24.81
C GLN A 505 14.58 -7.06 25.56
N GLN A 506 15.22 -7.51 26.64
CA GLN A 506 14.60 -8.44 27.58
C GLN A 506 13.70 -7.66 28.54
N VAL A 507 12.46 -8.10 28.65
CA VAL A 507 11.44 -7.46 29.49
C VAL A 507 10.73 -8.49 30.35
N LYS A 508 10.17 -8.04 31.49
CA LYS A 508 9.23 -8.81 32.29
C LYS A 508 7.83 -8.27 32.03
N ALA A 509 6.94 -9.10 31.56
CA ALA A 509 5.58 -8.72 31.20
C ALA A 509 4.55 -9.60 31.91
N THR A 510 3.45 -8.99 32.31
CA THR A 510 2.34 -9.69 32.97
C THR A 510 1.29 -10.11 31.95
N VAL A 511 0.80 -11.34 32.03
CA VAL A 511 -0.28 -11.87 31.18
C VAL A 511 -1.60 -11.20 31.55
N VAL A 512 -2.19 -10.42 30.63
CA VAL A 512 -3.43 -9.66 30.85
C VAL A 512 -4.63 -10.19 30.09
N ALA A 513 -4.41 -10.98 29.03
CA ALA A 513 -5.47 -11.72 28.35
C ALA A 513 -4.91 -12.95 27.63
N ILE A 514 -5.73 -13.99 27.51
CA ILE A 514 -5.45 -15.21 26.73
C ILE A 514 -6.67 -15.49 25.87
N ASP A 515 -6.48 -15.54 24.55
CA ASP A 515 -7.50 -15.92 23.57
C ASP A 515 -7.15 -17.31 23.04
N THR A 516 -7.82 -18.33 23.62
CA THR A 516 -7.59 -19.75 23.27
C THR A 516 -8.06 -20.09 21.87
N ASP A 517 -9.10 -19.41 21.37
CA ASP A 517 -9.66 -19.69 20.04
C ASP A 517 -8.71 -19.22 18.93
N LYS A 518 -7.94 -18.17 19.20
CA LYS A 518 -6.98 -17.58 18.25
C LYS A 518 -5.53 -17.84 18.60
N ASN A 519 -5.25 -18.62 19.63
CA ASN A 519 -3.91 -18.87 20.16
C ASN A 519 -3.10 -17.57 20.37
N ARG A 520 -3.71 -16.55 21.03
CA ARG A 520 -3.09 -15.25 21.27
C ARG A 520 -2.93 -14.96 22.74
N ILE A 521 -1.77 -14.45 23.10
CA ILE A 521 -1.43 -14.01 24.46
C ILE A 521 -1.24 -12.48 24.42
N SER A 522 -1.96 -11.77 25.29
CA SER A 522 -1.74 -10.33 25.49
C SER A 522 -1.00 -10.10 26.80
N LEU A 523 0.03 -9.29 26.71
CA LEU A 523 0.91 -8.96 27.84
C LEU A 523 0.85 -7.46 28.15
N SER A 524 1.29 -7.10 29.37
CA SER A 524 1.44 -5.72 29.81
C SER A 524 2.81 -5.50 30.46
N LEU A 525 3.44 -4.38 30.17
CA LEU A 525 4.67 -3.90 30.80
C LEU A 525 4.38 -2.86 31.91
N ARG A 526 3.10 -2.55 32.17
CA ARG A 526 2.69 -1.60 33.21
C ARG A 526 2.98 -2.14 34.59
N THR A 527 3.20 -1.23 35.54
CA THR A 527 3.48 -1.57 36.95
C THR A 527 2.29 -2.26 37.64
N ASN A 528 1.06 -1.83 37.30
CA ASN A 528 -0.18 -2.40 37.82
C ASN A 528 -1.15 -2.73 36.67
N PRO A 529 -0.90 -3.80 35.90
CA PRO A 529 -1.75 -4.16 34.80
C PRO A 529 -3.11 -4.66 35.30
N LYS A 530 -4.18 -4.21 34.68
CA LYS A 530 -5.53 -4.73 34.93
C LYS A 530 -5.82 -5.85 33.93
N PRO A 531 -6.41 -6.99 34.37
CA PRO A 531 -6.87 -8.01 33.45
C PRO A 531 -7.82 -7.41 32.41
N ILE A 532 -7.58 -7.69 31.13
CA ILE A 532 -8.48 -7.29 30.05
C ILE A 532 -9.58 -8.34 29.98
N GLU A 533 -10.77 -8.02 30.48
CA GLU A 533 -11.92 -8.89 30.31
C GLU A 533 -12.23 -9.05 28.82
N PRO A 534 -12.47 -10.28 28.32
CA PRO A 534 -12.89 -10.48 26.94
C PRO A 534 -14.19 -9.72 26.71
N ARG A 535 -14.17 -8.75 25.79
CA ARG A 535 -15.38 -8.00 25.42
C ARG A 535 -16.42 -8.98 24.89
N LYS A 536 -17.47 -9.21 25.66
CA LYS A 536 -18.68 -9.89 25.17
C LYS A 536 -19.18 -9.11 23.94
N PRO A 537 -19.59 -9.77 22.86
CA PRO A 537 -20.19 -9.07 21.72
C PRO A 537 -21.40 -8.30 22.21
N ARG A 538 -21.36 -6.99 22.15
CA ARG A 538 -22.52 -6.13 22.40
C ARG A 538 -23.53 -6.36 21.28
N LEU A 539 -24.56 -7.11 21.57
CA LEU A 539 -25.83 -7.02 20.87
C LEU A 539 -26.45 -5.67 21.25
N ASP A 540 -26.72 -4.90 20.22
CA ASP A 540 -27.50 -3.64 20.28
C ASP A 540 -26.73 -2.35 20.66
N ASP A 541 -26.33 -1.62 19.61
CA ASP A 541 -26.45 -0.16 19.64
C ASP A 541 -26.65 0.38 18.21
N ARG A 542 -27.88 0.36 17.75
CA ARG A 542 -28.33 1.22 16.66
C ARG A 542 -28.47 2.64 17.21
N ARG A 543 -27.68 3.55 16.70
CA ARG A 543 -27.78 5.02 16.71
C ARG A 543 -26.62 5.74 17.40
N LYS A 544 -25.62 6.14 16.58
CA LYS A 544 -25.15 7.52 16.40
C LYS A 544 -23.95 7.51 15.46
N PRO A 545 -23.83 8.44 14.50
CA PRO A 545 -22.66 8.51 13.63
C PRO A 545 -21.48 9.02 14.46
N MET A 546 -20.46 8.21 14.61
CA MET A 546 -19.17 8.63 15.15
C MET A 546 -18.17 8.90 14.05
N ARG A 547 -17.43 9.95 14.30
CA ARG A 547 -16.33 10.50 13.55
C ARG A 547 -15.27 9.44 13.22
N ASP A 548 -14.75 9.60 12.04
CA ASP A 548 -13.52 9.10 11.43
C ASP A 548 -12.46 8.60 12.44
N ASP A 549 -12.33 7.27 12.57
CA ASP A 549 -11.12 6.61 13.05
C ASP A 549 -10.77 5.53 12.05
N ARG A 550 -9.92 5.93 11.11
CA ARG A 550 -9.30 5.06 10.13
C ARG A 550 -8.29 4.18 10.83
N TYR A 551 -8.60 2.93 11.02
CA TYR A 551 -7.68 1.79 10.97
C TYR A 551 -8.45 0.54 11.42
N GLN A 552 -9.03 -0.19 10.46
CA GLN A 552 -9.43 -1.58 10.71
C GLN A 552 -8.33 -2.50 10.17
N SER A 553 -7.91 -3.40 11.02
CA SER A 553 -6.78 -4.29 10.91
C SER A 553 -6.93 -5.32 9.79
N THR A 554 -5.79 -5.76 9.26
CA THR A 554 -5.58 -6.87 8.33
C THR A 554 -6.28 -8.20 8.70
N ALA A 555 -6.73 -8.38 9.94
CA ALA A 555 -7.47 -9.57 10.39
C ALA A 555 -8.89 -9.67 9.81
N SER A 556 -9.55 -8.53 9.53
CA SER A 556 -10.86 -8.50 8.87
C SER A 556 -10.76 -8.92 7.39
N ARG A 557 -9.62 -8.65 6.77
CA ARG A 557 -9.33 -8.99 5.36
C ARG A 557 -9.09 -10.49 5.17
N SER A 558 -8.44 -11.15 6.12
CA SER A 558 -8.22 -12.62 6.09
C SER A 558 -9.53 -13.40 6.21
N GLN A 559 -10.52 -12.87 6.92
CA GLN A 559 -11.82 -13.51 7.05
C GLN A 559 -12.65 -13.29 5.77
N ALA A 560 -12.64 -12.10 5.21
CA ALA A 560 -13.32 -11.80 3.96
C ALA A 560 -12.72 -12.57 2.76
N LEU A 561 -11.40 -12.79 2.73
CA LEU A 561 -10.75 -13.63 1.73
C LEU A 561 -11.09 -15.12 1.90
N LYS A 562 -11.17 -15.62 3.14
CA LYS A 562 -11.60 -17.01 3.39
C LYS A 562 -13.07 -17.23 3.06
N ASP A 563 -13.90 -16.24 3.31
CA ASP A 563 -15.31 -16.28 2.94
C ASP A 563 -15.47 -16.23 1.42
N LEU A 564 -14.64 -15.48 0.71
CA LEU A 564 -14.53 -15.49 -0.76
C LEU A 564 -14.01 -16.83 -1.31
N GLU A 565 -12.94 -17.39 -0.76
CA GLU A 565 -12.41 -18.70 -1.19
C GLU A 565 -13.43 -19.84 -0.98
N ASN A 566 -14.22 -19.77 0.07
CA ASN A 566 -15.28 -20.77 0.31
C ASN A 566 -16.47 -20.62 -0.67
N LEU A 567 -16.67 -19.42 -1.23
CA LEU A 567 -17.67 -19.17 -2.28
C LEU A 567 -17.25 -19.72 -3.66
N PHE A 568 -15.93 -19.84 -3.92
CA PHE A 568 -15.41 -20.38 -5.18
C PHE A 568 -15.18 -21.92 -5.17
N LYS A 569 -15.42 -22.61 -4.05
CA LYS A 569 -15.27 -24.08 -3.92
C LYS A 569 -16.58 -24.87 -3.97
N LYS A 570 -17.68 -24.25 -4.39
CA LYS A 570 -18.95 -24.97 -4.65
C LYS A 570 -19.37 -24.87 -6.12
#